data_2879e8c67786beebe7557c5290b1449b
#
_entry.id   2879e8c67786beebe7557c5290b1449b
#
_cell.length_a   1.000
_cell.length_b   1.000
_cell.length_c   1.000
_cell.angle_alpha   90.00
_cell.angle_beta   90.00
_cell.angle_gamma   90.00
#
_symmetry.space_group_name_H-M   'P 1'
#
loop_
_entity.id
_entity.type
_entity.pdbx_description
1 polymer ?
#
loop_
_entity_poly.entity_id
_entity_poly.type
_entity_poly.pdbx_seq_one_letter_code
_entity_poly.pdbx_strand_id
1 'polypeptide(L)'
;KYGTYTDPIYNIKIFNESVSLKSTTPNAKVKNVLNGKVILATSNPILENIVIVEHANGLHTIYAHLDKIAPTIKKGKRIKKGSIIGRVNSELMFEVTQKNYHINPMQLIH
;
A
#
# COMPACT_ATOMS: atom_id res chain seq x y z
N LYS A 1 -15.26 -1.36 -11.22
CA LYS A 1 -14.57 -0.12 -11.48
C LYS A 1 -13.66 0.24 -10.32
N TYR A 2 -12.42 0.44 -10.60
CA TYR A 2 -11.51 0.83 -9.54
C TYR A 2 -11.80 2.27 -9.12
N GLY A 3 -11.24 2.65 -8.00
CA GLY A 3 -11.67 3.86 -7.35
C GLY A 3 -10.88 5.11 -7.69
N THR A 4 -10.62 5.35 -8.95
CA THR A 4 -10.06 6.64 -9.31
C THR A 4 -11.18 7.65 -9.39
N TYR A 5 -11.04 8.69 -8.63
CA TYR A 5 -12.06 9.71 -8.53
C TYR A 5 -11.41 11.08 -8.55
N THR A 6 -11.94 11.97 -9.36
CA THR A 6 -11.47 13.34 -9.42
C THR A 6 -12.62 14.25 -9.05
N ASP A 7 -12.41 15.04 -8.00
CA ASP A 7 -13.38 16.04 -7.60
C ASP A 7 -13.37 17.15 -8.64
N PRO A 8 -14.49 17.40 -9.32
CA PRO A 8 -14.50 18.39 -10.40
C PRO A 8 -14.29 19.82 -9.91
N ILE A 9 -14.62 20.09 -8.65
CA ILE A 9 -14.48 21.45 -8.11
C ILE A 9 -13.05 21.72 -7.70
N TYR A 10 -12.45 20.77 -7.00
CA TYR A 10 -11.11 20.95 -6.47
C TYR A 10 -10.05 20.30 -7.34
N ASN A 11 -10.48 19.49 -8.28
CA ASN A 11 -9.56 18.76 -9.13
C ASN A 11 -8.58 17.92 -8.31
N ILE A 12 -9.06 17.45 -7.17
CA ILE A 12 -8.28 16.58 -6.30
C ILE A 12 -8.50 15.15 -6.73
N LYS A 13 -7.42 14.49 -7.00
CA LYS A 13 -7.49 13.09 -7.43
C LYS A 13 -7.33 12.17 -6.24
N ILE A 14 -8.28 11.29 -6.06
CA ILE A 14 -8.22 10.23 -5.07
C ILE A 14 -8.22 8.92 -5.81
N PHE A 15 -7.18 8.15 -5.59
CA PHE A 15 -7.02 6.88 -6.28
C PHE A 15 -6.99 5.76 -5.25
N ASN A 16 -7.92 4.83 -5.39
CA ASN A 16 -8.00 3.64 -4.56
C ASN A 16 -8.13 2.45 -5.46
N GLU A 17 -7.23 1.52 -5.28
CA GLU A 17 -7.28 0.28 -6.03
C GLU A 17 -6.88 -0.86 -5.12
N SER A 18 -7.75 -1.86 -5.05
CA SER A 18 -7.50 -3.04 -4.24
C SER A 18 -7.60 -4.25 -5.13
N VAL A 19 -6.58 -5.08 -5.11
CA VAL A 19 -6.56 -6.29 -5.92
C VAL A 19 -6.15 -7.46 -5.05
N SER A 20 -6.64 -8.62 -5.43
CA SER A 20 -6.30 -9.87 -4.80
C SER A 20 -5.32 -10.58 -5.71
N LEU A 21 -4.12 -10.80 -5.20
CA LEU A 21 -3.06 -11.42 -5.98
C LEU A 21 -2.84 -12.85 -5.47
N LYS A 22 -3.09 -13.81 -6.31
CA LYS A 22 -2.94 -15.21 -5.95
C LYS A 22 -1.54 -15.70 -6.25
N SER A 23 -1.03 -16.52 -5.34
CA SER A 23 0.26 -17.14 -5.53
C SER A 23 0.08 -18.63 -5.75
N THR A 24 0.81 -19.17 -6.71
CA THR A 24 0.84 -20.62 -6.94
C THR A 24 1.95 -21.28 -6.15
N THR A 25 2.80 -20.47 -5.51
CA THR A 25 3.93 -20.95 -4.73
C THR A 25 3.69 -20.68 -3.27
N PRO A 26 3.74 -21.70 -2.40
CA PRO A 26 3.61 -21.46 -0.97
C PRO A 26 4.78 -20.63 -0.47
N ASN A 27 4.51 -19.83 0.56
CA ASN A 27 5.53 -19.01 1.20
C ASN A 27 6.19 -18.04 0.22
N ALA A 28 5.40 -17.50 -0.70
CA ALA A 28 5.90 -16.58 -1.72
C ALA A 28 6.32 -15.25 -1.11
N LYS A 29 7.38 -14.68 -1.63
CA LYS A 29 7.89 -13.39 -1.16
C LYS A 29 6.99 -12.27 -1.65
N VAL A 30 6.69 -11.34 -0.76
CA VAL A 30 5.97 -10.12 -1.10
C VAL A 30 6.97 -8.98 -1.02
N LYS A 31 7.14 -8.28 -2.13
CA LYS A 31 8.14 -7.22 -2.23
C LYS A 31 7.49 -5.86 -2.28
N ASN A 32 8.17 -4.91 -1.65
CA ASN A 32 7.74 -3.51 -1.68
C ASN A 32 7.85 -2.96 -3.10
N VAL A 33 6.83 -2.25 -3.53
CA VAL A 33 6.75 -1.78 -4.92
C VAL A 33 7.46 -0.47 -5.16
N LEU A 34 7.66 0.35 -4.13
CA LEU A 34 8.30 1.66 -4.26
C LEU A 34 9.02 1.99 -2.96
N ASN A 35 10.06 2.83 -3.07
CA ASN A 35 10.72 3.34 -1.88
C ASN A 35 9.72 4.02 -0.97
N GLY A 36 9.83 3.82 0.32
CA GLY A 36 8.93 4.44 1.25
C GLY A 36 9.30 4.16 2.69
N LYS A 37 8.34 4.45 3.57
CA LYS A 37 8.48 4.29 5.00
C LYS A 37 7.33 3.46 5.53
N VAL A 38 7.64 2.47 6.33
CA VAL A 38 6.62 1.64 6.96
C VAL A 38 5.92 2.46 8.04
N ILE A 39 4.62 2.65 7.88
CA ILE A 39 3.84 3.39 8.87
C ILE A 39 2.96 2.48 9.72
N LEU A 40 2.80 1.24 9.30
CA LEU A 40 2.07 0.26 10.08
C LEU A 40 2.59 -1.13 9.74
N ALA A 41 2.79 -1.95 10.76
CA ALA A 41 3.15 -3.35 10.61
C ALA A 41 2.56 -4.07 11.80
N THR A 42 1.43 -4.73 11.60
CA THR A 42 0.69 -5.34 12.69
C THR A 42 -0.18 -6.47 12.18
N SER A 43 -0.92 -7.08 13.08
CA SER A 43 -1.88 -8.12 12.70
C SER A 43 -3.22 -7.82 13.34
N ASN A 44 -4.29 -8.25 12.68
CA ASN A 44 -5.61 -8.19 13.25
C ASN A 44 -6.43 -9.37 12.76
N PRO A 45 -7.56 -9.65 13.42
CA PRO A 45 -8.32 -10.88 13.12
C PRO A 45 -8.90 -10.92 11.71
N ILE A 46 -9.11 -9.77 11.09
CA ILE A 46 -9.76 -9.72 9.79
C ILE A 46 -8.75 -9.69 8.66
N LEU A 47 -7.75 -8.84 8.76
CA LEU A 47 -6.77 -8.64 7.70
C LEU A 47 -5.51 -9.46 7.89
N GLU A 48 -5.46 -10.22 8.98
CA GLU A 48 -4.30 -11.04 9.32
C GLU A 48 -3.09 -10.12 9.52
N ASN A 49 -1.96 -10.42 8.88
CA ASN A 49 -0.82 -9.53 8.99
C ASN A 49 -0.92 -8.46 7.91
N ILE A 50 -0.72 -7.21 8.32
CA ILE A 50 -0.88 -6.08 7.43
C ILE A 50 0.32 -5.14 7.56
N VAL A 51 0.80 -4.67 6.42
CA VAL A 51 1.87 -3.69 6.35
C VAL A 51 1.39 -2.55 5.46
N ILE A 52 1.58 -1.32 5.93
CA ILE A 52 1.28 -0.14 5.15
C ILE A 52 2.55 0.66 4.97
N VAL A 53 2.85 1.01 3.74
CA VAL A 53 4.02 1.78 3.39
C VAL A 53 3.59 3.12 2.81
N GLU A 54 4.16 4.18 3.33
CA GLU A 54 3.93 5.52 2.84
C GLU A 54 5.02 5.89 1.85
N HIS A 55 4.61 6.33 0.69
CA HIS A 55 5.51 6.77 -0.37
C HIS A 55 5.37 8.26 -0.57
N ALA A 56 6.09 8.79 -1.54
CA ALA A 56 6.01 10.21 -1.84
C ALA A 56 4.64 10.60 -2.36
N ASN A 57 4.28 11.88 -2.20
CA ASN A 57 3.07 12.47 -2.77
C ASN A 57 1.77 11.87 -2.26
N GLY A 58 1.78 11.41 -1.01
CA GLY A 58 0.56 10.89 -0.39
C GLY A 58 0.16 9.51 -0.87
N LEU A 59 1.03 8.83 -1.59
CA LEU A 59 0.76 7.48 -2.05
C LEU A 59 1.03 6.48 -0.92
N HIS A 60 0.11 5.55 -0.73
CA HIS A 60 0.26 4.48 0.25
C HIS A 60 0.01 3.15 -0.42
N THR A 61 0.78 2.15 -0.04
CA THR A 61 0.52 0.78 -0.45
C THR A 61 0.23 -0.06 0.78
N ILE A 62 -0.76 -0.92 0.67
CA ILE A 62 -1.24 -1.75 1.76
C ILE A 62 -1.09 -3.19 1.33
N TYR A 63 -0.41 -3.97 2.17
CA TYR A 63 -0.18 -5.38 1.95
C TYR A 63 -0.88 -6.13 3.08
N ALA A 64 -1.98 -6.82 2.77
CA ALA A 64 -2.79 -7.48 3.78
C ALA A 64 -2.90 -8.97 3.50
N HIS A 65 -3.34 -9.70 4.50
CA HIS A 65 -3.46 -11.16 4.45
C HIS A 65 -2.12 -11.85 4.28
N LEU A 66 -1.06 -11.20 4.78
CA LEU A 66 0.26 -11.83 4.81
C LEU A 66 0.26 -12.94 5.85
N ASP A 67 0.93 -14.03 5.53
CA ASP A 67 1.13 -15.11 6.50
C ASP A 67 2.21 -14.75 7.49
N LYS A 68 3.20 -13.99 7.03
CA LYS A 68 4.29 -13.53 7.88
C LYS A 68 4.75 -12.15 7.44
N ILE A 69 5.16 -11.35 8.42
CA ILE A 69 5.83 -10.08 8.15
C ILE A 69 7.32 -10.31 8.34
N ALA A 70 8.15 -9.80 7.42
CA ALA A 70 9.59 -9.95 7.52
C ALA A 70 10.08 -9.30 8.82
N PRO A 71 11.04 -9.91 9.51
CA PRO A 71 11.50 -9.39 10.81
C PRO A 71 12.05 -7.98 10.76
N THR A 72 12.53 -7.55 9.60
CA THR A 72 13.09 -6.21 9.43
C THR A 72 12.03 -5.15 9.19
N ILE A 73 10.78 -5.55 8.96
CA ILE A 73 9.71 -4.61 8.63
C ILE A 73 9.03 -4.16 9.93
N LYS A 74 9.32 -2.93 10.32
CA LYS A 74 8.79 -2.35 11.54
C LYS A 74 8.37 -0.91 11.28
N LYS A 75 7.39 -0.45 12.03
CA LYS A 75 6.91 0.92 11.93
C LYS A 75 8.08 1.90 12.05
N GLY A 76 8.13 2.84 11.12
CA GLY A 76 9.17 3.85 11.09
C GLY A 76 10.37 3.51 10.23
N LYS A 77 10.46 2.28 9.77
CA LYS A 77 11.60 1.87 8.95
C LYS A 77 11.44 2.33 7.52
N ARG A 78 12.51 2.88 6.97
CA ARG A 78 12.53 3.21 5.54
C ARG A 78 12.96 1.98 4.76
N ILE A 79 12.24 1.71 3.69
CA ILE A 79 12.51 0.54 2.85
C ILE A 79 12.56 0.94 1.40
N LYS A 80 13.28 0.16 0.63
CA LYS A 80 13.47 0.42 -0.79
C LYS A 80 12.54 -0.47 -1.61
N LYS A 81 12.32 -0.06 -2.85
CA LYS A 81 11.67 -0.91 -3.82
C LYS A 81 12.38 -2.26 -3.86
N GLY A 82 11.60 -3.33 -3.83
CA GLY A 82 12.15 -4.68 -3.86
C GLY A 82 12.44 -5.27 -2.49
N SER A 83 12.37 -4.47 -1.42
CA SER A 83 12.55 -5.00 -0.07
C SER A 83 11.45 -6.01 0.24
N ILE A 84 11.81 -7.09 0.92
CA ILE A 84 10.84 -8.12 1.25
C ILE A 84 9.98 -7.63 2.42
N ILE A 85 8.68 -7.56 2.17
CA ILE A 85 7.69 -7.16 3.17
C ILE A 85 7.32 -8.34 4.05
N GLY A 86 7.17 -9.51 3.44
CA GLY A 86 6.75 -10.71 4.15
C GLY A 86 6.52 -11.85 3.18
N ARG A 87 5.69 -12.81 3.63
CA ARG A 87 5.38 -14.00 2.85
C ARG A 87 3.89 -14.23 2.82
N VAL A 88 3.44 -14.85 1.74
CA VAL A 88 2.05 -15.22 1.58
C VAL A 88 1.98 -16.63 0.99
N ASN A 89 1.03 -17.43 1.48
CA ASN A 89 0.90 -18.80 0.99
C ASN A 89 -0.05 -18.91 -0.19
N SER A 90 -1.09 -18.13 -0.23
CA SER A 90 -2.07 -18.29 -1.30
C SER A 90 -2.50 -16.97 -1.90
N GLU A 91 -2.91 -16.01 -1.08
CA GLU A 91 -3.52 -14.81 -1.62
C GLU A 91 -3.10 -13.58 -0.85
N LEU A 92 -2.65 -12.58 -1.57
CA LEU A 92 -2.27 -11.29 -1.02
C LEU A 92 -3.33 -10.28 -1.42
N MET A 93 -3.80 -9.50 -0.47
CA MET A 93 -4.62 -8.33 -0.80
C MET A 93 -3.70 -7.12 -0.87
N PHE A 94 -3.65 -6.51 -2.03
CA PHE A 94 -2.80 -5.36 -2.29
C PHE A 94 -3.67 -4.17 -2.63
N GLU A 95 -3.43 -3.06 -1.95
CA GLU A 95 -4.22 -1.86 -2.17
C GLU A 95 -3.30 -0.66 -2.32
N VAL A 96 -3.65 0.21 -3.26
CA VAL A 96 -2.95 1.46 -3.47
C VAL A 96 -3.93 2.59 -3.25
N THR A 97 -3.55 3.52 -2.40
CA THR A 97 -4.36 4.72 -2.17
C THR A 97 -3.49 5.94 -2.36
N GLN A 98 -4.09 7.00 -2.86
CA GLN A 98 -3.37 8.24 -3.05
C GLN A 98 -4.32 9.41 -2.81
N LYS A 99 -3.86 10.34 -1.98
CA LYS A 99 -4.58 11.57 -1.73
C LYS A 99 -3.65 12.74 -1.93
N ASN A 100 -4.10 13.71 -2.71
CA ASN A 100 -3.33 14.92 -2.95
C ASN A 100 -4.03 16.12 -2.35
N TYR A 101 -4.66 15.92 -1.21
CA TYR A 101 -5.42 17.01 -0.59
C TYR A 101 -4.53 18.11 -0.04
N HIS A 102 -3.26 17.87 0.11
CA HIS A 102 -2.32 18.90 0.51
C HIS A 102 -2.03 19.87 -0.61
N ILE A 103 -2.43 19.52 -1.82
CA ILE A 103 -2.23 20.40 -2.96
C ILE A 103 -3.40 21.35 -3.03
N ASN A 104 -3.07 22.66 -3.12
CA ASN A 104 -4.10 23.67 -3.22
C ASN A 104 -4.96 23.41 -4.45
N PRO A 105 -6.29 23.42 -4.31
CA PRO A 105 -7.16 23.18 -5.46
C PRO A 105 -6.92 24.13 -6.62
N MET A 106 -6.58 25.36 -6.31
CA MET A 106 -6.27 26.35 -7.36
C MET A 106 -5.05 25.95 -8.15
N GLN A 107 -4.12 25.26 -7.53
CA GLN A 107 -2.93 24.77 -8.22
C GLN A 107 -3.23 23.56 -9.08
N LEU A 108 -4.26 22.80 -8.71
CA LEU A 108 -4.59 21.60 -9.46
C LEU A 108 -5.42 21.89 -10.69
N ILE A 109 -6.09 23.00 -10.70
CA ILE A 109 -7.00 23.34 -11.78
C ILE A 109 -6.28 23.79 -13.04
N HIS A 110 -5.08 24.27 -12.89
CA HIS A 110 -4.33 24.80 -14.02
C HIS A 110 -3.43 23.79 -14.69
#